data_dd976f563d385d5b8d13f3c92e7725cf
#
_entry.id   dd976f563d385d5b8d13f3c92e7725cf
#
_cell.length_a   1.000
_cell.length_b   1.000
_cell.length_c   1.000
_cell.angle_alpha   90.00
_cell.angle_beta   90.00
_cell.angle_gamma   90.00
#
_symmetry.space_group_name_H-M   'P 1'
#
loop_
_entity.id
_entity.type
_entity.pdbx_description
1 polymer ?
#
loop_
_entity_poly.entity_id
_entity_poly.type
_entity_poly.pdbx_seq_one_letter_code
_entity_poly.pdbx_strand_id
1 'polypeptide(L)'
;RLRTFASHLTQHVAAPTDETLNQVEAAANSVLTHVLAVAQLQRADRVEMARRMARWLLRPASILTTVSDYVCWQADEGAFVDWARFRLLGGDELVEVSHAYSTLRAKVIARRNASGQKFATTLQGWNAQAPGAEGRIVPLESVLDSVVAPLASQQPVLLLVVDGLSVSIFRELFARAERLGWAEMVPANLARPLTGVAAFPTVTEV
;
A
#
# COMPACT_ATOMS: atom_id res chain seq x y z
N ARG A 1 27.09 -7.84 -7.82
CA ARG A 1 25.66 -8.14 -7.92
C ARG A 1 24.79 -6.96 -7.52
N LEU A 2 24.97 -6.35 -6.32
CA LEU A 2 24.17 -5.19 -5.89
C LEU A 2 24.37 -3.97 -6.80
N ARG A 3 25.59 -3.65 -7.22
CA ARG A 3 25.83 -2.56 -8.17
C ARG A 3 25.18 -2.83 -9.54
N THR A 4 25.21 -4.07 -10.02
CA THR A 4 24.52 -4.48 -11.23
C THR A 4 23.01 -4.29 -11.08
N PHE A 5 22.43 -4.74 -9.96
CA PHE A 5 21.03 -4.51 -9.64
C PHE A 5 20.66 -3.01 -9.62
N ALA A 6 21.49 -2.18 -8.96
CA ALA A 6 21.28 -0.73 -8.90
C ALA A 6 21.31 -0.07 -10.30
N SER A 7 22.25 -0.48 -11.15
CA SER A 7 22.34 0.00 -12.53
C SER A 7 21.08 -0.31 -13.33
N HIS A 8 20.64 -1.58 -13.34
CA HIS A 8 19.42 -1.98 -14.05
C HIS A 8 18.16 -1.32 -13.47
N LEU A 9 18.08 -1.17 -12.14
CA LEU A 9 16.98 -0.47 -11.49
C LEU A 9 16.90 0.99 -11.95
N THR A 10 18.03 1.70 -11.99
CA THR A 10 18.10 3.08 -12.46
C THR A 10 17.68 3.21 -13.92
N GLN A 11 18.14 2.31 -14.80
CA GLN A 11 17.73 2.26 -16.19
C GLN A 11 16.21 2.04 -16.34
N HIS A 12 15.66 1.08 -15.60
CA HIS A 12 14.24 0.79 -15.60
C HIS A 12 13.40 1.98 -15.12
N VAL A 13 13.82 2.66 -14.06
CA VAL A 13 13.11 3.85 -13.56
C VAL A 13 13.08 4.99 -14.57
N ALA A 14 14.15 5.15 -15.35
CA ALA A 14 14.23 6.16 -16.40
C ALA A 14 13.31 5.82 -17.60
N ALA A 15 13.30 4.57 -18.03
CA ALA A 15 12.50 4.08 -19.16
C ALA A 15 11.93 2.68 -18.86
N PRO A 16 10.76 2.60 -18.19
CA PRO A 16 10.16 1.31 -17.85
C PRO A 16 9.70 0.55 -19.10
N THR A 17 10.29 -0.63 -19.34
CA THR A 17 9.92 -1.59 -20.38
C THR A 17 10.00 -3.01 -19.83
N ASP A 18 9.39 -3.97 -20.52
CA ASP A 18 9.51 -5.40 -20.16
C ASP A 18 10.96 -5.85 -20.16
N GLU A 19 11.77 -5.38 -21.12
CA GLU A 19 13.19 -5.71 -21.20
C GLU A 19 13.97 -5.21 -19.99
N THR A 20 13.81 -3.92 -19.63
CA THR A 20 14.50 -3.36 -18.46
C THR A 20 14.00 -3.99 -17.17
N LEU A 21 12.70 -4.36 -17.07
CA LEU A 21 12.19 -5.12 -15.93
C LEU A 21 12.84 -6.50 -15.82
N ASN A 22 12.96 -7.24 -16.91
CA ASN A 22 13.61 -8.55 -16.92
C ASN A 22 15.06 -8.47 -16.43
N GLN A 23 15.78 -7.41 -16.79
CA GLN A 23 17.14 -7.16 -16.28
C GLN A 23 17.16 -6.91 -14.77
N VAL A 24 16.21 -6.11 -14.25
CA VAL A 24 16.04 -5.90 -12.81
C VAL A 24 15.72 -7.21 -12.09
N GLU A 25 14.82 -8.03 -12.65
CA GLU A 25 14.44 -9.32 -12.08
C GLU A 25 15.63 -10.29 -12.00
N ALA A 26 16.38 -10.44 -13.06
CA ALA A 26 17.55 -11.31 -13.10
C ALA A 26 18.63 -10.84 -12.09
N ALA A 27 18.88 -9.54 -12.05
CA ALA A 27 19.85 -8.97 -11.11
C ALA A 27 19.37 -9.11 -9.65
N ALA A 28 18.08 -8.87 -9.36
CA ALA A 28 17.50 -9.07 -8.04
C ALA A 28 17.61 -10.54 -7.60
N ASN A 29 17.25 -11.49 -8.46
CA ASN A 29 17.39 -12.91 -8.17
C ASN A 29 18.85 -13.28 -7.86
N SER A 30 19.81 -12.75 -8.62
CA SER A 30 21.22 -12.96 -8.34
C SER A 30 21.67 -12.46 -6.96
N VAL A 31 21.04 -11.42 -6.42
CA VAL A 31 21.29 -10.94 -5.04
C VAL A 31 20.58 -11.82 -4.02
N LEU A 32 19.30 -12.11 -4.23
CA LEU A 32 18.45 -12.82 -3.26
C LEU A 32 18.85 -14.29 -3.07
N THR A 33 19.37 -14.93 -4.11
CA THR A 33 19.88 -16.31 -4.04
C THR A 33 21.33 -16.42 -3.57
N HIS A 34 21.98 -15.28 -3.27
CA HIS A 34 23.35 -15.30 -2.81
C HIS A 34 23.43 -15.80 -1.37
N VAL A 35 24.45 -16.58 -1.04
CA VAL A 35 24.67 -17.17 0.30
C VAL A 35 24.65 -16.12 1.43
N LEU A 36 25.11 -14.90 1.17
CA LEU A 36 25.08 -13.80 2.15
C LEU A 36 23.71 -13.13 2.30
N ALA A 37 22.73 -13.42 1.46
CA ALA A 37 21.40 -12.84 1.57
C ALA A 37 20.72 -13.21 2.89
N VAL A 38 20.93 -14.44 3.36
CA VAL A 38 20.42 -14.93 4.65
C VAL A 38 21.01 -14.17 5.84
N ALA A 39 22.27 -13.75 5.75
CA ALA A 39 22.93 -12.97 6.79
C ALA A 39 22.58 -11.46 6.73
N GLN A 40 22.02 -10.99 5.63
CA GLN A 40 21.68 -9.58 5.39
C GLN A 40 20.20 -9.40 5.05
N LEU A 41 19.32 -9.90 5.92
CA LEU A 41 17.87 -9.95 5.70
C LEU A 41 17.25 -8.59 5.35
N GLN A 42 17.67 -7.51 6.01
CA GLN A 42 17.16 -6.16 5.71
C GLN A 42 17.54 -5.68 4.31
N ARG A 43 18.73 -6.04 3.84
CA ARG A 43 19.20 -5.72 2.49
C ARG A 43 18.44 -6.53 1.44
N ALA A 44 18.25 -7.83 1.70
CA ALA A 44 17.46 -8.71 0.84
C ALA A 44 16.01 -8.23 0.74
N ASP A 45 15.40 -7.84 1.87
CA ASP A 45 14.05 -7.27 1.89
C ASP A 45 13.96 -5.98 1.04
N ARG A 46 14.92 -5.06 1.15
CA ARG A 46 14.94 -3.84 0.32
C ARG A 46 15.07 -4.15 -1.18
N VAL A 47 15.89 -5.12 -1.56
CA VAL A 47 15.99 -5.56 -2.97
C VAL A 47 14.65 -6.11 -3.45
N GLU A 48 13.98 -6.93 -2.64
CA GLU A 48 12.65 -7.47 -2.96
C GLU A 48 11.61 -6.35 -3.10
N MET A 49 11.59 -5.38 -2.19
CA MET A 49 10.67 -4.24 -2.27
C MET A 49 10.94 -3.38 -3.50
N ALA A 50 12.21 -3.12 -3.83
CA ALA A 50 12.58 -2.38 -5.04
C ALA A 50 12.15 -3.11 -6.31
N ARG A 51 12.34 -4.43 -6.37
CA ARG A 51 11.89 -5.28 -7.47
C ARG A 51 10.37 -5.20 -7.67
N ARG A 52 9.60 -5.30 -6.60
CA ARG A 52 8.14 -5.20 -6.65
C ARG A 52 7.66 -3.82 -7.09
N MET A 53 8.33 -2.76 -6.66
CA MET A 53 8.00 -1.40 -7.12
C MET A 53 8.41 -1.17 -8.59
N ALA A 54 9.48 -1.79 -9.07
CA ALA A 54 9.83 -1.77 -10.49
C ALA A 54 8.71 -2.40 -11.34
N ARG A 55 8.20 -3.57 -10.94
CA ARG A 55 7.01 -4.19 -11.58
C ARG A 55 5.80 -3.27 -11.55
N TRP A 56 5.57 -2.59 -10.43
CA TRP A 56 4.44 -1.68 -10.29
C TRP A 56 4.55 -0.47 -11.21
N LEU A 57 5.74 0.07 -11.41
CA LEU A 57 5.96 1.19 -12.34
C LEU A 57 5.65 0.84 -13.79
N LEU A 58 5.85 -0.42 -14.19
CA LEU A 58 5.55 -0.89 -15.55
C LEU A 58 4.04 -1.05 -15.78
N ARG A 59 3.27 -1.35 -14.74
CA ARG A 59 1.81 -1.50 -14.88
C ARG A 59 1.17 -0.20 -15.32
N PRO A 60 0.15 -0.24 -16.21
CA PRO A 60 -0.62 0.93 -16.53
C PRO A 60 -1.24 1.52 -15.26
N ALA A 61 -1.47 2.83 -15.25
CA ALA A 61 -2.17 3.47 -14.15
C ALA A 61 -3.62 2.95 -14.11
N SER A 62 -4.10 2.57 -12.93
CA SER A 62 -5.49 2.17 -12.73
C SER A 62 -6.43 3.34 -13.09
N ILE A 63 -7.48 3.04 -13.83
CA ILE A 63 -8.54 4.01 -14.11
C ILE A 63 -9.45 4.03 -12.88
N LEU A 64 -9.33 5.07 -12.07
CA LEU A 64 -10.09 5.28 -10.86
C LEU A 64 -10.98 6.50 -11.07
N THR A 65 -12.29 6.32 -10.97
CA THR A 65 -13.28 7.37 -11.28
C THR A 65 -14.19 7.71 -10.10
N THR A 66 -14.42 6.74 -9.22
CA THR A 66 -15.28 6.90 -8.04
C THR A 66 -14.47 6.84 -6.76
N VAL A 67 -15.01 7.35 -5.67
CA VAL A 67 -14.41 7.19 -4.32
C VAL A 67 -14.21 5.70 -4.00
N SER A 68 -15.19 4.87 -4.38
CA SER A 68 -15.09 3.41 -4.22
C SER A 68 -13.87 2.83 -4.91
N ASP A 69 -13.62 3.21 -6.17
CA ASP A 69 -12.44 2.73 -6.91
C ASP A 69 -11.12 3.09 -6.19
N TYR A 70 -11.00 4.36 -5.76
CA TYR A 70 -9.80 4.84 -5.06
C TYR A 70 -9.58 4.14 -3.72
N VAL A 71 -10.64 3.98 -2.93
CA VAL A 71 -10.56 3.36 -1.60
C VAL A 71 -10.24 1.88 -1.71
N CYS A 72 -10.91 1.17 -2.62
CA CYS A 72 -10.62 -0.24 -2.88
C CYS A 72 -9.19 -0.42 -3.39
N TRP A 73 -8.76 0.41 -4.33
CA TRP A 73 -7.40 0.39 -4.84
C TRP A 73 -6.36 0.69 -3.74
N GLN A 74 -6.63 1.66 -2.86
CA GLN A 74 -5.74 1.97 -1.74
C GLN A 74 -5.62 0.79 -0.79
N ALA A 75 -6.71 0.12 -0.45
CA ALA A 75 -6.70 -1.02 0.45
C ALA A 75 -6.00 -2.25 -0.16
N ASP A 76 -6.17 -2.47 -1.46
CA ASP A 76 -5.73 -3.69 -2.15
C ASP A 76 -4.31 -3.55 -2.74
N GLU A 77 -3.89 -2.35 -3.17
CA GLU A 77 -2.62 -2.12 -3.85
C GLU A 77 -1.83 -0.92 -3.29
N GLY A 78 -2.48 0.23 -3.12
CA GLY A 78 -1.80 1.48 -2.76
C GLY A 78 -1.08 1.41 -1.42
N ALA A 79 -1.67 0.75 -0.43
CA ALA A 79 -1.08 0.55 0.88
C ALA A 79 0.22 -0.26 0.81
N PHE A 80 0.27 -1.28 -0.05
CA PHE A 80 1.50 -2.05 -0.28
C PHE A 80 2.60 -1.18 -0.90
N VAL A 81 2.26 -0.35 -1.90
CA VAL A 81 3.21 0.57 -2.53
C VAL A 81 3.75 1.57 -1.51
N ASP A 82 2.89 2.10 -0.64
CA ASP A 82 3.28 3.02 0.42
C ASP A 82 4.23 2.36 1.43
N TRP A 83 3.96 1.11 1.81
CA TRP A 83 4.84 0.33 2.67
C TRP A 83 6.19 0.01 2.00
N ALA A 84 6.17 -0.46 0.75
CA ALA A 84 7.38 -0.81 0.02
C ALA A 84 8.32 0.40 -0.14
N ARG A 85 7.78 1.59 -0.48
CA ARG A 85 8.59 2.81 -0.57
C ARG A 85 9.19 3.23 0.78
N PHE A 86 8.46 2.98 1.88
CA PHE A 86 8.96 3.28 3.23
C PHE A 86 10.14 2.39 3.60
N ARG A 87 10.09 1.10 3.23
CA ARG A 87 11.20 0.15 3.46
C ARG A 87 12.50 0.55 2.76
N LEU A 88 12.43 1.32 1.69
CA LEU A 88 13.62 1.81 0.97
C LEU A 88 14.22 3.10 1.55
N LEU A 89 13.59 3.73 2.57
CA LEU A 89 14.09 4.98 3.18
C LEU A 89 15.49 4.83 3.79
N GLY A 90 15.80 3.68 4.35
CA GLY A 90 17.09 3.43 4.98
C GLY A 90 18.29 3.35 4.03
N GLY A 91 18.05 3.37 2.70
CA GLY A 91 19.13 3.28 1.71
C GLY A 91 19.96 2.01 1.81
N ASP A 92 21.20 2.10 1.39
CA ASP A 92 22.22 1.03 1.51
C ASP A 92 23.59 1.68 1.76
N GLU A 93 24.56 0.91 2.25
CA GLU A 93 25.95 1.35 2.42
C GLU A 93 26.63 1.67 1.07
N LEU A 94 26.17 1.01 -0.01
CA LEU A 94 26.65 1.29 -1.36
C LEU A 94 25.90 2.50 -1.92
N VAL A 95 26.62 3.55 -2.24
CA VAL A 95 26.07 4.84 -2.71
C VAL A 95 25.23 4.64 -3.97
N GLU A 96 25.66 3.80 -4.89
CA GLU A 96 24.94 3.51 -6.14
C GLU A 96 23.58 2.86 -5.88
N VAL A 97 23.51 1.98 -4.87
CA VAL A 97 22.26 1.31 -4.46
C VAL A 97 21.32 2.29 -3.76
N SER A 98 21.85 3.11 -2.85
CA SER A 98 21.09 4.19 -2.19
C SER A 98 20.52 5.18 -3.21
N HIS A 99 21.30 5.56 -4.22
CA HIS A 99 20.85 6.44 -5.30
C HIS A 99 19.72 5.80 -6.13
N ALA A 100 19.87 4.53 -6.51
CA ALA A 100 18.84 3.80 -7.26
C ALA A 100 17.51 3.71 -6.47
N TYR A 101 17.58 3.43 -5.16
CA TYR A 101 16.39 3.42 -4.28
C TYR A 101 15.75 4.80 -4.17
N SER A 102 16.53 5.85 -4.02
CA SER A 102 16.03 7.23 -3.97
C SER A 102 15.31 7.61 -5.26
N THR A 103 15.90 7.30 -6.41
CA THR A 103 15.32 7.58 -7.74
C THR A 103 14.01 6.80 -7.95
N LEU A 104 13.98 5.51 -7.59
CA LEU A 104 12.78 4.69 -7.63
C LEU A 104 11.67 5.27 -6.76
N ARG A 105 12.00 5.62 -5.50
CA ARG A 105 11.03 6.23 -4.57
C ARG A 105 10.47 7.53 -5.10
N ALA A 106 11.30 8.41 -5.64
CA ALA A 106 10.85 9.69 -6.21
C ALA A 106 9.83 9.47 -7.33
N LYS A 107 10.07 8.51 -8.23
CA LYS A 107 9.15 8.15 -9.31
C LYS A 107 7.83 7.59 -8.80
N VAL A 108 7.90 6.70 -7.80
CA VAL A 108 6.71 6.10 -7.16
C VAL A 108 5.90 7.18 -6.44
N ILE A 109 6.53 8.08 -5.71
CA ILE A 109 5.88 9.20 -5.02
C ILE A 109 5.17 10.12 -6.02
N ALA A 110 5.82 10.48 -7.12
CA ALA A 110 5.22 11.32 -8.16
C ALA A 110 3.93 10.68 -8.73
N ARG A 111 3.98 9.38 -9.05
CA ARG A 111 2.80 8.64 -9.53
C ARG A 111 1.69 8.55 -8.47
N ARG A 112 2.07 8.33 -7.20
CA ARG A 112 1.11 8.28 -6.07
C ARG A 112 0.45 9.63 -5.83
N ASN A 113 1.22 10.73 -5.85
CA ASN A 113 0.71 12.08 -5.66
C ASN A 113 -0.30 12.46 -6.76
N ALA A 114 -0.03 12.09 -8.01
CA ALA A 114 -0.97 12.33 -9.11
C ALA A 114 -2.32 11.60 -8.88
N SER A 115 -2.30 10.37 -8.35
CA SER A 115 -3.52 9.66 -7.95
C SER A 115 -4.20 10.33 -6.75
N GLY A 116 -3.43 10.77 -5.75
CA GLY A 116 -3.96 11.45 -4.56
C GLY A 116 -4.67 12.75 -4.87
N GLN A 117 -4.15 13.56 -5.80
CA GLN A 117 -4.81 14.80 -6.24
C GLN A 117 -6.17 14.53 -6.89
N LYS A 118 -6.24 13.51 -7.75
CA LYS A 118 -7.51 13.10 -8.37
C LYS A 118 -8.50 12.60 -7.32
N PHE A 119 -8.04 11.79 -6.38
CA PHE A 119 -8.85 11.30 -5.27
C PHE A 119 -9.44 12.45 -4.44
N ALA A 120 -8.65 13.44 -4.07
CA ALA A 120 -9.10 14.59 -3.29
C ALA A 120 -10.26 15.33 -3.97
N THR A 121 -10.17 15.56 -5.29
CA THR A 121 -11.25 16.17 -6.07
C THR A 121 -12.52 15.30 -6.09
N THR A 122 -12.35 13.99 -6.30
CA THR A 122 -13.48 13.04 -6.31
C THR A 122 -14.14 12.95 -4.94
N LEU A 123 -13.36 12.92 -3.86
CA LEU A 123 -13.84 12.86 -2.48
C LEU A 123 -14.63 14.13 -2.08
N GLN A 124 -14.16 15.30 -2.53
CA GLN A 124 -14.88 16.55 -2.29
C GLN A 124 -16.31 16.52 -2.88
N GLY A 125 -16.44 16.05 -4.11
CA GLY A 125 -17.74 15.89 -4.76
C GLY A 125 -18.63 14.84 -4.09
N TRP A 126 -18.03 13.75 -3.62
CA TRP A 126 -18.74 12.68 -2.92
C TRP A 126 -19.27 13.16 -1.54
N ASN A 127 -18.45 13.84 -0.75
CA ASN A 127 -18.85 14.39 0.54
C ASN A 127 -20.01 15.40 0.42
N ALA A 128 -20.05 16.19 -0.67
CA ALA A 128 -21.14 17.15 -0.89
C ALA A 128 -22.51 16.49 -1.08
N GLN A 129 -22.55 15.19 -1.41
CA GLN A 129 -23.78 14.41 -1.60
C GLN A 129 -24.25 13.70 -0.33
N ALA A 130 -23.57 13.87 0.82
CA ALA A 130 -23.82 13.19 2.08
C ALA A 130 -24.06 11.68 1.90
N PRO A 131 -23.10 10.95 1.34
CA PRO A 131 -23.29 9.57 0.94
C PRO A 131 -23.48 8.65 2.15
N GLY A 132 -24.30 7.63 1.97
CA GLY A 132 -24.41 6.49 2.89
C GLY A 132 -23.36 5.41 2.61
N ALA A 133 -23.48 4.28 3.30
CA ALA A 133 -22.66 3.10 3.01
C ALA A 133 -22.97 2.57 1.60
N GLU A 134 -21.93 2.35 0.81
CA GLU A 134 -22.02 1.84 -0.57
C GLU A 134 -21.02 0.70 -0.79
N GLY A 135 -21.49 -0.48 -1.07
CA GLY A 135 -20.64 -1.66 -1.30
C GLY A 135 -19.74 -1.95 -0.10
N ARG A 136 -18.42 -1.84 -0.32
CA ARG A 136 -17.40 -2.00 0.77
C ARG A 136 -17.11 -0.71 1.52
N ILE A 137 -17.65 0.43 1.11
CA ILE A 137 -17.32 1.72 1.72
C ILE A 137 -18.33 2.06 2.78
N VAL A 138 -17.84 2.53 3.92
CA VAL A 138 -18.64 3.06 5.01
C VAL A 138 -18.08 4.43 5.37
N PRO A 139 -18.89 5.51 5.37
CA PRO A 139 -18.48 6.77 5.95
C PRO A 139 -18.07 6.55 7.40
N LEU A 140 -16.94 7.13 7.83
CA LEU A 140 -16.41 6.89 9.18
C LEU A 140 -17.41 7.29 10.25
N GLU A 141 -18.18 8.33 9.99
CA GLU A 141 -19.24 8.84 10.85
C GLU A 141 -20.37 7.83 11.08
N SER A 142 -20.58 6.92 10.14
CA SER A 142 -21.65 5.91 10.18
C SER A 142 -21.17 4.56 10.74
N VAL A 143 -19.88 4.37 11.00
CA VAL A 143 -19.32 3.05 11.39
C VAL A 143 -19.97 2.51 12.68
N LEU A 144 -20.22 3.38 13.67
CA LEU A 144 -20.81 2.94 14.93
C LEU A 144 -22.22 2.41 14.71
N ASP A 145 -23.06 3.12 13.96
CA ASP A 145 -24.46 2.78 13.77
C ASP A 145 -24.66 1.66 12.74
N SER A 146 -23.88 1.66 11.67
CA SER A 146 -24.06 0.72 10.55
C SER A 146 -23.28 -0.58 10.69
N VAL A 147 -22.22 -0.62 11.51
CA VAL A 147 -21.36 -1.80 11.66
C VAL A 147 -21.31 -2.28 13.10
N VAL A 148 -20.94 -1.40 14.04
CA VAL A 148 -20.68 -1.82 15.43
C VAL A 148 -21.98 -2.16 16.17
N ALA A 149 -23.00 -1.31 16.10
CA ALA A 149 -24.26 -1.52 16.83
C ALA A 149 -25.00 -2.80 16.39
N PRO A 150 -25.12 -3.14 15.10
CA PRO A 150 -25.70 -4.40 14.68
C PRO A 150 -24.96 -5.65 15.21
N LEU A 151 -23.62 -5.59 15.24
CA LEU A 151 -22.81 -6.69 15.80
C LEU A 151 -22.97 -6.76 17.31
N ALA A 152 -22.95 -5.63 18.02
CA ALA A 152 -23.06 -5.56 19.46
C ALA A 152 -24.44 -6.02 19.97
N SER A 153 -25.47 -5.94 19.15
CA SER A 153 -26.79 -6.48 19.49
C SER A 153 -26.84 -8.02 19.52
N GLN A 154 -25.88 -8.69 18.90
CA GLN A 154 -25.82 -10.14 18.77
C GLN A 154 -24.76 -10.78 19.66
N GLN A 155 -23.65 -10.09 19.92
CA GLN A 155 -22.51 -10.61 20.67
C GLN A 155 -21.67 -9.48 21.26
N PRO A 156 -20.85 -9.74 22.31
CA PRO A 156 -19.89 -8.76 22.78
C PRO A 156 -18.92 -8.30 21.71
N VAL A 157 -18.71 -7.00 21.57
CA VAL A 157 -17.81 -6.38 20.57
C VAL A 157 -16.76 -5.56 21.31
N LEU A 158 -15.49 -5.75 20.95
CA LEU A 158 -14.39 -4.88 21.34
C LEU A 158 -14.02 -4.01 20.14
N LEU A 159 -14.26 -2.72 20.22
CA LEU A 159 -13.81 -1.74 19.23
C LEU A 159 -12.43 -1.21 19.60
N LEU A 160 -11.42 -1.45 18.75
CA LEU A 160 -10.10 -0.88 18.90
C LEU A 160 -9.90 0.25 17.87
N VAL A 161 -9.75 1.47 18.36
CA VAL A 161 -9.42 2.63 17.53
C VAL A 161 -7.93 2.91 17.66
N VAL A 162 -7.20 2.84 16.54
CA VAL A 162 -5.75 3.05 16.51
C VAL A 162 -5.45 4.18 15.54
N ASP A 163 -5.26 5.38 16.07
CA ASP A 163 -4.92 6.55 15.28
C ASP A 163 -3.49 6.44 14.71
N GLY A 164 -3.28 6.97 13.52
CA GLY A 164 -1.98 6.98 12.84
C GLY A 164 -1.50 5.61 12.31
N LEU A 165 -2.30 4.55 12.46
CA LEU A 165 -1.95 3.22 11.93
C LEU A 165 -2.18 3.16 10.42
N SER A 166 -1.10 3.05 9.64
CA SER A 166 -1.26 2.87 8.19
C SER A 166 -1.87 1.51 7.84
N VAL A 167 -2.62 1.44 6.73
CA VAL A 167 -3.23 0.18 6.24
C VAL A 167 -2.17 -0.92 6.04
N SER A 168 -0.98 -0.56 5.60
CA SER A 168 0.12 -1.51 5.42
C SER A 168 0.61 -2.12 6.73
N ILE A 169 0.79 -1.31 7.77
CA ILE A 169 1.17 -1.80 9.11
C ILE A 169 0.03 -2.61 9.73
N PHE A 170 -1.23 -2.18 9.52
CA PHE A 170 -2.39 -2.96 9.93
C PHE A 170 -2.37 -4.36 9.32
N ARG A 171 -2.07 -4.51 8.02
CA ARG A 171 -1.99 -5.81 7.35
C ARG A 171 -0.87 -6.70 7.91
N GLU A 172 0.29 -6.13 8.24
CA GLU A 172 1.36 -6.89 8.92
C GLU A 172 0.94 -7.34 10.32
N LEU A 173 0.28 -6.46 11.08
CA LEU A 173 -0.22 -6.77 12.40
C LEU A 173 -1.27 -7.89 12.33
N PHE A 174 -2.22 -7.78 11.39
CA PHE A 174 -3.28 -8.74 11.21
C PHE A 174 -2.76 -10.12 10.78
N ALA A 175 -1.78 -10.18 9.87
CA ALA A 175 -1.11 -11.43 9.50
C ALA A 175 -0.42 -12.14 10.69
N ARG A 176 -0.06 -11.39 11.75
CA ARG A 176 0.42 -11.98 13.01
C ARG A 176 -0.74 -12.45 13.88
N ALA A 177 -1.84 -11.69 13.93
CA ALA A 177 -3.05 -12.06 14.68
C ALA A 177 -3.67 -13.35 14.14
N GLU A 178 -3.70 -13.56 12.83
CA GLU A 178 -4.17 -14.81 12.21
C GLU A 178 -3.39 -16.04 12.73
N ARG A 179 -2.07 -15.90 12.93
CA ARG A 179 -1.26 -17.00 13.52
C ARG A 179 -1.59 -17.30 14.98
N LEU A 180 -2.27 -16.37 15.66
CA LEU A 180 -2.78 -16.53 17.01
C LEU A 180 -4.25 -16.98 17.05
N GLY A 181 -4.82 -17.36 15.91
CA GLY A 181 -6.19 -17.88 15.81
C GLY A 181 -7.27 -16.82 15.56
N TRP A 182 -6.90 -15.56 15.28
CA TRP A 182 -7.86 -14.55 14.86
C TRP A 182 -8.20 -14.75 13.37
N ALA A 183 -9.44 -14.43 12.99
CA ALA A 183 -9.89 -14.51 11.61
C ALA A 183 -10.50 -13.17 11.16
N GLU A 184 -10.19 -12.78 9.92
CA GLU A 184 -10.83 -11.63 9.30
C GLU A 184 -12.25 -12.02 8.86
N MET A 185 -13.24 -11.29 9.34
CA MET A 185 -14.63 -11.48 8.93
C MET A 185 -14.99 -10.51 7.82
N VAL A 186 -15.69 -11.04 6.83
CA VAL A 186 -16.15 -10.28 5.67
C VAL A 186 -17.67 -10.38 5.61
N PRO A 187 -18.41 -9.29 5.35
CA PRO A 187 -19.85 -9.38 5.14
C PRO A 187 -20.19 -10.41 4.05
N ALA A 188 -21.23 -11.20 4.27
CA ALA A 188 -21.59 -12.34 3.40
C ALA A 188 -21.81 -11.97 1.92
N ASN A 189 -22.20 -10.73 1.66
CA ASN A 189 -22.42 -10.18 0.31
C ASN A 189 -21.19 -9.52 -0.31
N LEU A 190 -20.04 -9.53 0.38
CA LEU A 190 -18.80 -8.91 -0.09
C LEU A 190 -17.67 -9.95 -0.19
N ALA A 191 -16.77 -9.73 -1.14
CA ALA A 191 -15.56 -10.56 -1.30
C ALA A 191 -14.36 -10.06 -0.48
N ARG A 192 -14.46 -8.88 0.13
CA ARG A 192 -13.39 -8.18 0.83
C ARG A 192 -13.95 -7.45 2.06
N PRO A 193 -13.13 -7.14 3.08
CA PRO A 193 -13.54 -6.38 4.26
C PRO A 193 -14.08 -4.99 3.92
N LEU A 194 -14.88 -4.45 4.82
CA LEU A 194 -15.31 -3.07 4.77
C LEU A 194 -14.12 -2.11 4.89
N THR A 195 -14.24 -0.94 4.27
CA THR A 195 -13.22 0.11 4.36
C THR A 195 -13.88 1.41 4.73
N GLY A 196 -13.43 2.01 5.83
CA GLY A 196 -13.90 3.32 6.28
C GLY A 196 -13.34 4.44 5.41
N VAL A 197 -14.17 5.46 5.14
CA VAL A 197 -13.76 6.72 4.49
C VAL A 197 -14.10 7.87 5.42
N ALA A 198 -13.08 8.63 5.82
CA ALA A 198 -13.27 9.85 6.61
C ALA A 198 -13.64 11.03 5.71
N ALA A 199 -14.45 11.93 6.24
CA ALA A 199 -14.70 13.22 5.61
C ALA A 199 -13.40 14.01 5.41
N PHE A 200 -13.36 14.89 4.41
CA PHE A 200 -12.22 15.76 4.16
C PHE A 200 -12.59 17.22 4.48
N PRO A 201 -11.68 17.96 5.16
CA PRO A 201 -10.43 17.56 5.78
C PRO A 201 -10.63 16.70 7.05
N THR A 202 -9.76 15.72 7.24
CA THR A 202 -9.71 14.96 8.48
C THR A 202 -8.93 15.76 9.53
N VAL A 203 -9.61 16.55 10.30
CA VAL A 203 -9.00 17.29 11.45
C VAL A 203 -9.53 16.66 12.73
N THR A 204 -8.63 16.26 13.60
CA THR A 204 -8.98 15.98 14.98
C THR A 204 -8.89 17.32 15.71
N GLU A 205 -10.03 17.98 15.91
CA GLU A 205 -10.09 19.10 16.85
C GLU A 205 -10.04 18.52 18.27
N VAL A 206 -9.05 18.99 19.04
CA VAL A 206 -8.89 18.67 20.47
C VAL A 206 -9.65 19.68 21.30
#